data_9ffa113f16f7cb6e564efea7c5d8d098
#
_entry.id   9ffa113f16f7cb6e564efea7c5d8d098
#
_cell.length_a   1.000
_cell.length_b   1.000
_cell.length_c   1.000
_cell.angle_alpha   90.00
_cell.angle_beta   90.00
_cell.angle_gamma   90.00
#
_symmetry.space_group_name_H-M   'P 1'
#
loop_
_entity.id
_entity.type
_entity.pdbx_description
1 polymer ?
#
loop_
_entity_poly.entity_id
_entity_poly.type
_entity_poly.pdbx_seq_one_letter_code
_entity_poly.pdbx_strand_id
1 'polypeptide(L)' 'MRFKHYREWKIPEAATKAAPGNFSGVYFFMDGKWYFGSRPDHYYQEMSKPHVWDIKERVKGGVIEDV' A
#
# COMPACT_ATOMS: atom_id res chain seq x y z
N MET A 1 15.62 -4.85 -6.73
CA MET A 1 14.24 -4.33 -6.84
C MET A 1 14.26 -2.81 -6.89
N ARG A 2 13.46 -2.25 -7.75
CA ARG A 2 13.36 -0.79 -7.87
C ARG A 2 12.17 -0.27 -7.09
N PHE A 3 12.31 0.97 -6.60
CA PHE A 3 11.26 1.62 -5.83
C PHE A 3 10.91 2.95 -6.46
N LYS A 4 9.70 3.42 -6.17
CA LYS A 4 9.26 4.75 -6.56
C LYS A 4 8.64 5.41 -5.33
N HIS A 5 8.54 6.73 -5.37
CA HIS A 5 7.95 7.48 -4.28
C HIS A 5 6.45 7.61 -4.47
N TYR A 6 5.73 7.38 -3.39
CA TYR A 6 4.31 7.69 -3.28
C TYR A 6 4.14 8.51 -2.01
N ARG A 7 3.93 9.80 -2.14
CA ARG A 7 3.93 10.73 -1.02
C ARG A 7 5.28 10.64 -0.29
N GLU A 8 5.27 10.34 1.00
CA GLU A 8 6.49 10.17 1.80
C GLU A 8 7.02 8.73 1.78
N TRP A 9 6.33 7.85 1.08
CA TRP A 9 6.62 6.43 1.13
C TRP A 9 7.43 5.95 -0.06
N LYS A 10 8.22 4.92 0.16
CA LYS A 10 8.86 4.18 -0.91
C LYS A 10 8.08 2.91 -1.15
N ILE A 11 7.59 2.73 -2.35
CA ILE A 11 6.87 1.51 -2.73
C ILE A 11 7.56 0.87 -3.93
N PRO A 12 7.38 -0.44 -4.17
CA PRO A 12 7.96 -1.05 -5.35
C PRO A 12 7.49 -0.37 -6.62
N GLU A 13 8.39 -0.27 -7.60
CA GLU A 13 8.04 0.35 -8.88
C GLU A 13 6.91 -0.40 -9.58
N ALA A 14 6.80 -1.71 -9.35
CA ALA A 14 5.77 -2.54 -9.95
C ALA A 14 4.37 -2.34 -9.35
N ALA A 15 4.26 -1.59 -8.27
CA ALA A 15 2.95 -1.31 -7.68
C ALA A 15 2.10 -0.49 -8.63
N THR A 16 0.84 -0.86 -8.76
CA THR A 16 -0.10 -0.18 -9.67
C THR A 16 -1.12 0.67 -8.94
N LYS A 17 -1.32 0.43 -7.65
CA LYS A 17 -2.22 1.23 -6.83
C LYS A 17 -1.61 1.44 -5.46
N ALA A 18 -1.94 2.55 -4.83
CA ALA A 18 -1.45 2.85 -3.49
C ALA A 18 -2.43 3.75 -2.75
N ALA A 19 -2.37 3.70 -1.43
CA ALA A 19 -3.22 4.54 -0.59
C ALA A 19 -2.59 4.68 0.80
N PRO A 20 -2.72 5.85 1.43
CA PRO A 20 -2.24 6.01 2.80
C PRO A 20 -3.15 5.25 3.77
N GLY A 21 -2.55 4.66 4.79
CA GLY A 21 -3.30 3.96 5.82
C GLY A 21 -3.96 4.93 6.80
N ASN A 22 -5.09 4.50 7.38
CA ASN A 22 -5.84 5.32 8.32
C ASN A 22 -5.05 5.72 9.56
N PHE A 23 -4.26 4.79 10.07
CA PHE A 23 -3.52 5.05 11.30
C PHE A 23 -2.07 5.39 11.03
N SER A 24 -1.46 4.69 10.11
CA SER A 24 -0.11 4.95 9.63
C SER A 24 0.19 3.94 8.53
N GLY A 25 1.30 4.15 7.83
CA GLY A 25 1.72 3.20 6.82
C GLY A 25 1.07 3.45 5.47
N VAL A 26 1.39 2.59 4.54
CA VAL A 26 0.92 2.69 3.16
C VAL A 26 0.45 1.32 2.70
N TYR A 27 -0.64 1.31 1.94
CA TYR A 27 -1.11 0.11 1.27
C TYR A 27 -0.80 0.24 -0.22
N PHE A 28 -0.34 -0.84 -0.83
CA PHE A 28 -0.11 -0.83 -2.27
C PHE A 28 -0.48 -2.17 -2.89
N PHE A 29 -0.86 -2.13 -4.15
CA PHE A 29 -1.30 -3.30 -4.89
C PHE A 29 -0.27 -3.64 -5.95
N MET A 30 0.18 -4.90 -5.95
CA MET A 30 1.22 -5.37 -6.86
C MET A 30 1.02 -6.86 -7.10
N ASP A 31 1.12 -7.28 -8.35
CA ASP A 31 0.97 -8.69 -8.74
C ASP A 31 -0.32 -9.34 -8.23
N GLY A 32 -1.40 -8.60 -8.28
CA GLY A 32 -2.71 -9.11 -7.86
C GLY A 32 -2.89 -9.26 -6.36
N LYS A 33 -1.99 -8.70 -5.57
CA LYS A 33 -2.04 -8.80 -4.11
C LYS A 33 -1.84 -7.45 -3.46
N TRP A 34 -2.42 -7.29 -2.27
CA TRP A 34 -2.23 -6.08 -1.46
C TRP A 34 -1.11 -6.29 -0.45
N TYR A 35 -0.37 -5.22 -0.22
CA TYR A 35 0.72 -5.20 0.74
C TYR A 35 0.55 -4.01 1.66
N PHE A 36 1.12 -4.12 2.85
CA PHE A 36 1.12 -3.04 3.83
C PHE A 36 2.56 -2.71 4.21
N GLY A 37 2.93 -1.43 4.10
CA GLY A 37 4.23 -0.95 4.53
C GLY A 37 4.07 -0.11 5.79
N SER A 38 4.75 -0.49 6.86
CA SER A 38 4.65 0.23 8.13
C SER A 38 5.71 1.32 8.30
N ARG A 39 6.70 1.37 7.42
CA ARG A 39 7.80 2.36 7.49
C ARG A 39 8.01 3.02 6.13
N PRO A 40 8.44 4.29 6.13
CA PRO A 40 8.66 4.99 4.86
C PRO A 40 9.78 4.39 4.02
N ASP A 41 10.67 3.60 4.61
CA ASP A 41 11.86 3.15 3.91
C ASP A 41 11.66 1.92 3.03
N HIS A 42 10.87 0.94 3.36
CA HIS A 42 10.56 -0.19 2.48
C HIS A 42 10.15 -1.46 3.20
N TYR A 43 9.79 -1.36 4.44
CA TYR A 43 9.35 -2.56 5.15
C TYR A 43 7.88 -2.78 4.89
N TYR A 44 7.55 -3.90 4.23
CA TYR A 44 6.14 -4.23 3.96
C TYR A 44 5.88 -5.70 4.06
N GLN A 45 4.61 -6.02 4.18
CA GLN A 45 4.12 -7.35 4.44
C GLN A 45 2.92 -7.61 3.55
N GLU A 46 2.86 -8.81 2.96
CA GLU A 46 1.71 -9.22 2.18
C GLU A 46 0.48 -9.37 3.09
N MET A 47 -0.65 -8.87 2.63
CA MET A 47 -1.89 -8.96 3.39
C MET A 47 -2.61 -10.27 3.10
N SER A 48 -3.21 -10.85 4.13
CA SER A 48 -4.05 -12.02 3.97
C SER A 48 -5.37 -11.66 3.30
N LYS A 49 -6.08 -12.66 2.76
CA LYS A 49 -7.34 -12.42 2.07
C LYS A 49 -8.38 -11.64 2.89
N PRO A 50 -8.59 -11.94 4.17
CA PRO A 50 -9.55 -11.15 4.95
C PRO A 50 -9.20 -9.68 5.05
N HIS A 51 -7.93 -9.34 5.00
CA HIS A 51 -7.50 -7.95 5.01
C HIS A 51 -7.74 -7.27 3.67
N VAL A 52 -7.61 -8.02 2.58
CA VAL A 52 -7.79 -7.46 1.24
C VAL A 52 -9.22 -7.00 1.02
N TRP A 53 -10.21 -7.70 1.57
CA TRP A 53 -11.61 -7.39 1.34
C TRP A 53 -12.05 -6.07 1.97
N ASP A 54 -11.41 -5.64 3.05
CA ASP A 54 -11.78 -4.40 3.72
C ASP A 54 -10.72 -3.31 3.54
N ILE A 55 -9.99 -3.38 2.44
CA ILE A 55 -8.90 -2.43 2.21
C ILE A 55 -9.40 -0.98 2.19
N LYS A 56 -10.57 -0.72 1.64
CA LYS A 56 -11.12 0.64 1.59
C LYS A 56 -11.40 1.22 2.97
N GLU A 57 -11.70 0.36 3.93
CA GLU A 57 -11.93 0.80 5.30
C GLU A 57 -10.62 1.10 6.02
N ARG A 58 -9.53 0.54 5.53
CA ARG A 58 -8.21 0.71 6.14
C ARG A 58 -7.44 1.88 5.58
N VAL A 59 -7.85 2.38 4.42
CA VAL A 59 -7.16 3.52 3.79
C VAL A 59 -7.81 4.82 4.20
N LYS A 60 -7.00 5.85 4.32
CA LYS A 60 -7.43 7.16 4.75
C LYS A 60 -8.39 7.75 3.73
N GLY A 61 -9.61 8.05 4.17
CA GLY A 61 -10.63 8.60 3.30
C GLY A 61 -11.21 7.62 2.30
N GLY A 62 -10.79 6.35 2.34
CA GLY A 62 -11.28 5.36 1.40
C GLY A 62 -10.83 5.55 -0.03
N VAL A 63 -9.83 6.38 -0.26
CA VAL A 63 -9.36 6.72 -1.61
C VAL A 63 -8.12 5.88 -1.96
N ILE A 64 -8.19 5.19 -3.08
CA ILE A 64 -7.09 4.41 -3.62
C ILE A 64 -6.64 5.08 -4.91
N GLU A 65 -5.36 5.39 -5.02
CA GLU A 65 -4.81 6.10 -6.17
C GLU A 65 -4.04 5.16 -7.07
N ASP A 66 -4.09 5.43 -8.38
CA ASP A 66 -3.23 4.74 -9.34
C ASP A 66 -1.85 5.37 -9.30
N VAL A 67 -0.83 4.53 -9.33
CA VAL A 67 0.56 4.99 -9.26
C VAL A 67 1.40 4.44 -10.40
#